data_1cc3b19e98f119c37222e8ba9a75b702
#
_entry.id   1cc3b19e98f119c37222e8ba9a75b702
#
_cell.length_a   1.000
_cell.length_b   1.000
_cell.length_c   1.000
_cell.angle_alpha   90.00
_cell.angle_beta   90.00
_cell.angle_gamma   90.00
#
_symmetry.space_group_name_H-M   'P 1'
#
loop_
_entity.id
_entity.type
_entity.pdbx_description
1 polymer ?
#
loop_
_entity_poly.entity_id
_entity_poly.type
_entity_poly.pdbx_seq_one_letter_code
_entity_poly.pdbx_strand_id
1 'polypeptide(L)'
;MTDLLLALAHHLLVFGLAGLLAAEAALLRPGLDATQLGLLSRLDAAYGLCAGLILAVGFSRVFFGIRGSEFFLANPWFWAKIAAFVVVGALSAPPTIRFIAWRRAQQADAAFRPAAGDVRRVRAILIAEIIAFAFIPLFAAAMVRVPFL
;
A
#
# COMPACT_ATOMS: atom_id res chain seq x y z
N MET A 1 -8.15 0.72 26.79
CA MET A 1 -7.06 -0.17 26.37
C MET A 1 -7.24 -0.60 24.90
N THR A 2 -8.39 -1.09 24.48
CA THR A 2 -8.64 -1.58 23.10
C THR A 2 -8.39 -0.53 22.02
N ASP A 3 -8.84 0.71 22.19
CA ASP A 3 -8.63 1.78 21.20
C ASP A 3 -7.14 2.13 21.03
N LEU A 4 -6.37 2.14 22.11
CA LEU A 4 -4.91 2.35 22.05
C LEU A 4 -4.22 1.23 21.26
N LEU A 5 -4.59 -0.02 21.52
CA LEU A 5 -4.02 -1.17 20.81
C LEU A 5 -4.36 -1.14 19.32
N LEU A 6 -5.62 -0.82 18.97
CA LEU A 6 -6.04 -0.67 17.57
C LEU A 6 -5.33 0.52 16.90
N ALA A 7 -5.11 1.62 17.64
CA ALA A 7 -4.37 2.76 17.12
C ALA A 7 -2.90 2.41 16.83
N LEU A 8 -2.23 1.75 17.76
CA LEU A 8 -0.84 1.30 17.60
C LEU A 8 -0.70 0.30 16.45
N ALA A 9 -1.57 -0.71 16.41
CA ALA A 9 -1.57 -1.70 15.32
C ALA A 9 -1.76 -1.02 13.96
N HIS A 10 -2.72 -0.10 13.85
CA HIS A 10 -2.97 0.65 12.61
C HIS A 10 -1.74 1.45 12.17
N HIS A 11 -1.08 2.18 13.08
CA HIS A 11 0.11 2.97 12.73
C HIS A 11 1.29 2.08 12.34
N LEU A 12 1.55 0.99 13.07
CA LEU A 12 2.60 0.04 12.73
C LEU A 12 2.39 -0.57 11.33
N LEU A 13 1.15 -0.93 11.01
CA LEU A 13 0.80 -1.44 9.67
C LEU A 13 0.99 -0.36 8.59
N VAL A 14 0.62 0.89 8.84
CA VAL A 14 0.84 2.00 7.88
C VAL A 14 2.32 2.22 7.62
N PHE A 15 3.17 2.24 8.65
CA PHE A 15 4.62 2.33 8.47
C PHE A 15 5.21 1.10 7.78
N GLY A 16 4.71 -0.10 8.12
CA GLY A 16 5.07 -1.34 7.45
C GLY A 16 4.75 -1.29 5.96
N LEU A 17 3.54 -0.83 5.61
CA LEU A 17 3.11 -0.68 4.21
C LEU A 17 4.02 0.30 3.45
N ALA A 18 4.32 1.45 4.04
CA ALA A 18 5.25 2.44 3.46
C ALA A 18 6.65 1.84 3.24
N GLY A 19 7.15 1.07 4.22
CA GLY A 19 8.44 0.38 4.12
C GLY A 19 8.49 -0.66 3.01
N LEU A 20 7.42 -1.47 2.86
CA LEU A 20 7.30 -2.46 1.81
C LEU A 20 7.27 -1.80 0.43
N LEU A 21 6.46 -0.76 0.25
CA LEU A 21 6.38 0.01 -0.99
C LEU A 21 7.72 0.66 -1.36
N ALA A 22 8.43 1.22 -0.39
CA ALA A 22 9.77 1.78 -0.59
C ALA A 22 10.79 0.69 -0.98
N ALA A 23 10.71 -0.50 -0.36
CA ALA A 23 11.59 -1.63 -0.67
C ALA A 23 11.36 -2.14 -2.10
N GLU A 24 10.11 -2.25 -2.55
CA GLU A 24 9.78 -2.60 -3.93
C GLU A 24 10.34 -1.59 -4.92
N ALA A 25 10.14 -0.29 -4.66
CA ALA A 25 10.68 0.78 -5.52
C ALA A 25 12.20 0.79 -5.58
N ALA A 26 12.88 0.49 -4.47
CA ALA A 26 14.34 0.39 -4.40
C ALA A 26 14.88 -0.84 -5.16
N LEU A 27 14.16 -1.96 -5.07
CA LEU A 27 14.54 -3.21 -5.72
C LEU A 27 14.28 -3.18 -7.24
N LEU A 28 13.23 -2.47 -7.67
CA LEU A 28 12.75 -2.48 -9.05
C LEU A 28 13.67 -1.67 -9.98
N ARG A 29 14.69 -2.35 -10.53
CA ARG A 29 15.71 -1.80 -11.44
C ARG A 29 15.88 -2.70 -12.67
N PRO A 30 16.29 -2.16 -13.83
CA PRO A 30 16.63 -3.00 -14.97
C PRO A 30 17.73 -4.03 -14.62
N GLY A 31 17.60 -5.24 -15.18
CA GLY A 31 18.56 -6.33 -14.95
C GLY A 31 18.25 -7.22 -13.74
N LEU A 32 16.99 -7.25 -13.28
CA LEU A 32 16.55 -8.13 -12.20
C LEU A 32 16.91 -9.60 -12.48
N ASP A 33 17.58 -10.22 -11.51
CA ASP A 33 17.86 -11.66 -11.52
C ASP A 33 16.73 -12.49 -10.87
N ALA A 34 16.87 -13.81 -10.88
CA ALA A 34 15.89 -14.73 -10.33
C ALA A 34 15.62 -14.52 -8.82
N THR A 35 16.68 -14.21 -8.06
CA THR A 35 16.59 -13.96 -6.62
C THR A 35 15.82 -12.68 -6.34
N GLN A 36 16.12 -11.62 -7.07
CA GLN A 36 15.47 -10.32 -6.96
C GLN A 36 13.99 -10.39 -7.37
N LEU A 37 13.65 -11.13 -8.45
CA LEU A 37 12.27 -11.39 -8.85
C LEU A 37 11.50 -12.17 -7.78
N GLY A 38 12.16 -13.16 -7.14
CA GLY A 38 11.58 -13.88 -6.01
C GLY A 38 11.32 -13.00 -4.80
N LEU A 39 12.27 -12.12 -4.46
CA LEU A 39 12.13 -11.17 -3.36
C LEU A 39 11.03 -10.15 -3.64
N LEU A 40 11.00 -9.58 -4.85
CA LEU A 40 9.99 -8.62 -5.28
C LEU A 40 8.57 -9.20 -5.14
N SER A 41 8.35 -10.43 -5.59
CA SER A 41 7.06 -11.11 -5.45
C SER A 41 6.65 -11.36 -3.99
N ARG A 42 7.62 -11.58 -3.09
CA ARG A 42 7.35 -11.74 -1.65
C ARG A 42 7.01 -10.41 -0.98
N LEU A 43 7.72 -9.34 -1.35
CA LEU A 43 7.43 -7.99 -0.85
C LEU A 43 6.01 -7.56 -1.25
N ASP A 44 5.64 -7.74 -2.52
CA ASP A 44 4.30 -7.45 -3.03
C ASP A 44 3.20 -8.26 -2.33
N ALA A 45 3.42 -9.55 -2.09
CA ALA A 45 2.49 -10.36 -1.30
C ALA A 45 2.35 -9.87 0.14
N ALA A 46 3.45 -9.48 0.79
CA ALA A 46 3.45 -8.89 2.12
C ALA A 46 2.75 -7.52 2.13
N TYR A 47 2.96 -6.71 1.08
CA TYR A 47 2.28 -5.44 0.88
C TYR A 47 0.75 -5.64 0.80
N GLY A 48 0.27 -6.56 -0.03
CA GLY A 48 -1.16 -6.88 -0.15
C GLY A 48 -1.77 -7.36 1.16
N LEU A 49 -1.07 -8.25 1.90
CA LEU A 49 -1.51 -8.70 3.22
C LEU A 49 -1.59 -7.53 4.22
N CYS A 50 -0.55 -6.69 4.26
CA CYS A 50 -0.50 -5.53 5.15
C CYS A 50 -1.64 -4.54 4.84
N ALA A 51 -1.93 -4.30 3.55
CA ALA A 51 -3.04 -3.45 3.11
C ALA A 51 -4.40 -4.01 3.58
N GLY A 52 -4.62 -5.31 3.47
CA GLY A 52 -5.82 -5.98 3.99
C GLY A 52 -5.97 -5.83 5.51
N LEU A 53 -4.88 -6.01 6.26
CA LEU A 53 -4.87 -5.83 7.71
C LEU A 53 -5.13 -4.37 8.12
N ILE A 54 -4.61 -3.39 7.37
CA ILE A 54 -4.90 -1.97 7.59
C ILE A 54 -6.39 -1.68 7.45
N LEU A 55 -7.05 -2.25 6.44
CA LEU A 55 -8.49 -2.11 6.27
C LEU A 55 -9.24 -2.71 7.46
N ALA A 56 -8.92 -3.95 7.84
CA ALA A 56 -9.58 -4.62 8.97
C ALA A 56 -9.44 -3.83 10.28
N VAL A 57 -8.21 -3.42 10.63
CA VAL A 57 -7.95 -2.63 11.83
C VAL A 57 -8.54 -1.23 11.72
N GLY A 58 -8.48 -0.60 10.53
CA GLY A 58 -9.05 0.71 10.28
C GLY A 58 -10.56 0.74 10.46
N PHE A 59 -11.28 -0.23 9.92
CA PHE A 59 -12.74 -0.36 10.13
C PHE A 59 -13.06 -0.69 11.59
N SER A 60 -12.29 -1.56 12.24
CA SER A 60 -12.46 -1.82 13.68
C SER A 60 -12.37 -0.55 14.51
N ARG A 61 -11.46 0.38 14.16
CA ARG A 61 -11.36 1.68 14.85
C ARG A 61 -12.57 2.60 14.63
N VAL A 62 -13.21 2.53 13.45
CA VAL A 62 -14.43 3.31 13.18
C VAL A 62 -15.58 2.86 14.07
N PHE A 63 -15.75 1.53 14.23
CA PHE A 63 -16.91 0.97 14.94
C PHE A 63 -16.66 0.78 16.45
N PHE A 64 -15.43 0.49 16.86
CA PHE A 64 -15.06 0.18 18.26
C PHE A 64 -14.13 1.20 18.89
N GLY A 65 -13.78 2.28 18.18
CA GLY A 65 -12.96 3.37 18.70
C GLY A 65 -13.76 4.34 19.56
N ILE A 66 -13.08 5.08 20.43
CA ILE A 66 -13.69 6.02 21.39
C ILE A 66 -14.49 7.13 20.71
N ARG A 67 -14.14 7.53 19.48
CA ARG A 67 -14.80 8.65 18.76
C ARG A 67 -16.16 8.29 18.18
N GLY A 68 -16.47 7.00 18.05
CA GLY A 68 -17.72 6.53 17.46
C GLY A 68 -17.77 6.68 15.92
N SER A 69 -18.65 5.90 15.30
CA SER A 69 -18.79 5.88 13.84
C SER A 69 -19.31 7.20 13.26
N GLU A 70 -20.15 7.91 13.98
CA GLU A 70 -20.73 9.19 13.52
C GLU A 70 -19.65 10.23 13.23
N PHE A 71 -18.62 10.33 14.09
CA PHE A 71 -17.50 11.25 13.87
C PHE A 71 -16.78 10.96 12.55
N PHE A 72 -16.56 9.70 12.21
CA PHE A 72 -15.86 9.34 10.98
C PHE A 72 -16.74 9.51 9.74
N LEU A 73 -17.99 9.04 9.79
CA LEU A 73 -18.89 9.05 8.65
C LEU A 73 -19.34 10.46 8.25
N ALA A 74 -19.47 11.39 9.20
CA ALA A 74 -19.77 12.80 8.94
C ALA A 74 -18.55 13.60 8.45
N ASN A 75 -17.33 13.09 8.61
CA ASN A 75 -16.10 13.83 8.33
C ASN A 75 -15.65 13.69 6.87
N PRO A 76 -15.61 14.78 6.07
CA PRO A 76 -15.21 14.71 4.66
C PRO A 76 -13.77 14.25 4.47
N TRP A 77 -12.86 14.54 5.41
CA TRP A 77 -11.47 14.08 5.36
C TRP A 77 -11.32 12.57 5.56
N PHE A 78 -12.28 11.96 6.26
CA PHE A 78 -12.34 10.50 6.33
C PHE A 78 -12.58 9.90 4.95
N TRP A 79 -13.53 10.43 4.20
CA TRP A 79 -13.84 9.97 2.84
C TRP A 79 -12.71 10.26 1.85
N ALA A 80 -12.06 11.43 1.98
CA ALA A 80 -10.85 11.75 1.20
C ALA A 80 -9.73 10.73 1.44
N LYS A 81 -9.51 10.33 2.71
CA LYS A 81 -8.55 9.28 3.06
C LYS A 81 -8.93 7.92 2.45
N ILE A 82 -10.20 7.53 2.51
CA ILE A 82 -10.69 6.29 1.90
C ILE A 82 -10.50 6.33 0.37
N ALA A 83 -10.85 7.44 -0.27
CA ALA A 83 -10.64 7.61 -1.72
C ALA A 83 -9.15 7.49 -2.09
N ALA A 84 -8.25 8.13 -1.33
CA ALA A 84 -6.81 8.00 -1.54
C ALA A 84 -6.34 6.54 -1.40
N PHE A 85 -6.85 5.80 -0.40
CA PHE A 85 -6.53 4.39 -0.22
C PHE A 85 -7.02 3.53 -1.41
N VAL A 86 -8.21 3.80 -1.94
CA VAL A 86 -8.73 3.13 -3.15
C VAL A 86 -7.85 3.42 -4.36
N VAL A 87 -7.40 4.68 -4.53
CA VAL A 87 -6.47 5.05 -5.62
C VAL A 87 -5.15 4.30 -5.48
N VAL A 88 -4.57 4.22 -4.28
CA VAL A 88 -3.35 3.44 -4.01
C VAL A 88 -3.57 1.97 -4.36
N GLY A 89 -4.67 1.36 -3.94
CA GLY A 89 -5.02 -0.01 -4.28
C GLY A 89 -5.20 -0.24 -5.79
N ALA A 90 -5.78 0.71 -6.50
CA ALA A 90 -5.90 0.63 -7.96
C ALA A 90 -4.53 0.74 -8.66
N LEU A 91 -3.64 1.60 -8.15
CA LEU A 91 -2.28 1.75 -8.66
C LEU A 91 -1.38 0.54 -8.35
N SER A 92 -1.62 -0.20 -7.27
CA SER A 92 -0.85 -1.39 -6.93
C SER A 92 -1.17 -2.61 -7.82
N ALA A 93 -2.37 -2.68 -8.40
CA ALA A 93 -2.79 -3.83 -9.18
C ALA A 93 -1.91 -4.11 -10.43
N PRO A 94 -1.55 -3.13 -11.28
CA PRO A 94 -0.66 -3.39 -12.42
C PRO A 94 0.74 -3.88 -12.03
N PRO A 95 1.47 -3.31 -11.04
CA PRO A 95 2.71 -3.87 -10.52
C PRO A 95 2.57 -5.33 -10.07
N THR A 96 1.60 -5.63 -9.21
CA THR A 96 1.34 -6.98 -8.70
C THR A 96 1.16 -8.00 -9.84
N ILE A 97 0.32 -7.68 -10.84
CA ILE A 97 0.09 -8.55 -12.01
C ILE A 97 1.41 -8.81 -12.75
N ARG A 98 2.25 -7.78 -12.92
CA ARG A 98 3.56 -7.91 -13.59
C ARG A 98 4.54 -8.72 -12.76
N PHE A 99 4.63 -8.53 -11.45
CA PHE A 99 5.51 -9.31 -10.58
C PHE A 99 5.15 -10.79 -10.58
N ILE A 100 3.86 -11.12 -10.54
CA ILE A 100 3.38 -12.50 -10.68
C ILE A 100 3.76 -13.08 -12.04
N ALA A 101 3.54 -12.34 -13.14
CA ALA A 101 3.84 -12.79 -14.49
C ALA A 101 5.36 -13.01 -14.67
N TRP A 102 6.21 -12.09 -14.22
CA TRP A 102 7.66 -12.22 -14.29
C TRP A 102 8.18 -13.39 -13.45
N ARG A 103 7.60 -13.58 -12.25
CA ARG A 103 7.95 -14.72 -11.41
C ARG A 103 7.62 -16.06 -12.07
N ARG A 104 6.45 -16.17 -12.69
CA ARG A 104 6.04 -17.37 -13.43
C ARG A 104 6.95 -17.62 -14.65
N ALA A 105 7.24 -16.58 -15.43
CA ALA A 105 8.14 -16.69 -16.57
C ALA A 105 9.55 -17.13 -16.16
N GLN A 106 10.08 -16.60 -15.06
CA GLN A 106 11.37 -16.98 -14.51
C GLN A 106 11.40 -18.42 -13.98
N GLN A 107 10.28 -18.93 -13.47
CA GLN A 107 10.16 -20.33 -13.04
C GLN A 107 10.12 -21.29 -14.25
N ALA A 108 9.57 -20.85 -15.37
CA ALA A 108 9.54 -21.64 -16.62
C ALA A 108 10.87 -21.59 -17.38
N ASP A 109 11.59 -20.46 -17.30
CA ASP A 109 12.89 -20.25 -17.95
C ASP A 109 13.84 -19.52 -17.00
N ALA A 110 14.86 -20.21 -16.51
CA ALA A 110 15.85 -19.64 -15.58
C ALA A 110 16.65 -18.47 -16.21
N ALA A 111 16.73 -18.39 -17.53
CA ALA A 111 17.38 -17.30 -18.26
C ALA A 111 16.46 -16.06 -18.42
N PHE A 112 15.17 -16.17 -18.11
CA PHE A 112 14.22 -15.07 -18.28
C PHE A 112 14.67 -13.84 -17.47
N ARG A 113 14.60 -12.69 -18.14
CA ARG A 113 14.79 -11.36 -17.53
C ARG A 113 13.72 -10.41 -18.06
N PRO A 114 13.05 -9.62 -17.21
CA PRO A 114 12.10 -8.61 -17.67
C PRO A 114 12.76 -7.59 -18.59
N ALA A 115 12.06 -7.19 -19.65
CA ALA A 115 12.54 -6.13 -20.53
C ALA A 115 12.71 -4.81 -19.77
N ALA A 116 13.81 -4.09 -19.98
CA ALA A 116 14.11 -2.83 -19.29
C ALA A 116 13.01 -1.78 -19.46
N GLY A 117 12.31 -1.78 -20.60
CA GLY A 117 11.16 -0.91 -20.85
C GLY A 117 9.98 -1.19 -19.93
N ASP A 118 9.65 -2.48 -19.72
CA ASP A 118 8.58 -2.90 -18.82
C ASP A 118 8.91 -2.57 -17.37
N VAL A 119 10.14 -2.83 -16.94
CA VAL A 119 10.59 -2.48 -15.57
C VAL A 119 10.46 -0.98 -15.34
N ARG A 120 10.87 -0.12 -16.29
CA ARG A 120 10.71 1.34 -16.16
C ARG A 120 9.25 1.76 -16.07
N ARG A 121 8.37 1.13 -16.85
CA ARG A 121 6.91 1.42 -16.83
C ARG A 121 6.30 1.06 -15.48
N VAL A 122 6.58 -0.14 -14.97
CA VAL A 122 6.09 -0.59 -13.66
C VAL A 122 6.62 0.31 -12.55
N ARG A 123 7.90 0.70 -12.62
CA ARG A 123 8.49 1.64 -11.66
C ARG A 123 7.81 3.01 -11.67
N ALA A 124 7.42 3.51 -12.84
CA ALA A 124 6.70 4.80 -12.92
C ALA A 124 5.33 4.71 -12.22
N ILE A 125 4.61 3.59 -12.35
CA ILE A 125 3.35 3.34 -11.66
C ILE A 125 3.59 3.27 -10.14
N LEU A 126 4.63 2.57 -9.70
CA LEU A 126 4.98 2.46 -8.29
C LEU A 126 5.33 3.83 -7.68
N ILE A 127 6.01 4.71 -8.43
CA ILE A 127 6.28 6.08 -7.97
C ILE A 127 4.97 6.88 -7.85
N ALA A 128 4.04 6.75 -8.80
CA ALA A 128 2.73 7.38 -8.71
C ALA A 128 1.95 6.86 -7.48
N GLU A 129 2.05 5.58 -7.18
CA GLU A 129 1.47 4.95 -5.99
C GLU A 129 2.06 5.53 -4.69
N ILE A 130 3.38 5.69 -4.61
CA ILE A 130 4.07 6.33 -3.47
C ILE A 130 3.56 7.75 -3.26
N ILE A 131 3.42 8.52 -4.34
CA ILE A 131 2.90 9.89 -4.29
C ILE A 131 1.44 9.88 -3.78
N ALA A 132 0.60 9.00 -4.32
CA ALA A 132 -0.78 8.85 -3.88
C ALA A 132 -0.86 8.42 -2.40
N PHE A 133 0.01 7.51 -1.97
CA PHE A 133 0.08 7.05 -0.59
C PHE A 133 0.38 8.18 0.40
N ALA A 134 1.19 9.17 0.02
CA ALA A 134 1.52 10.31 0.87
C ALA A 134 0.29 11.17 1.25
N PHE A 135 -0.79 11.13 0.47
CA PHE A 135 -2.04 11.83 0.80
C PHE A 135 -2.83 11.14 1.92
N ILE A 136 -2.64 9.84 2.16
CA ILE A 136 -3.35 9.12 3.22
C ILE A 136 -3.05 9.69 4.61
N PRO A 137 -1.80 9.83 5.06
CA PRO A 137 -1.48 10.45 6.34
C PRO A 137 -1.83 11.95 6.37
N LEU A 138 -1.76 12.65 5.23
CA LEU A 138 -2.18 14.06 5.12
C LEU A 138 -3.67 14.20 5.46
N PHE A 139 -4.54 13.42 4.81
CA PHE A 139 -5.97 13.45 5.09
C PHE A 139 -6.31 12.93 6.49
N ALA A 140 -5.55 11.95 7.01
CA ALA A 140 -5.69 11.50 8.38
C ALA A 140 -5.37 12.60 9.39
N ALA A 141 -4.36 13.44 9.14
CA ALA A 141 -4.03 14.59 9.98
C ALA A 141 -5.10 15.69 9.85
N ALA A 142 -5.57 15.98 8.65
CA ALA A 142 -6.64 16.95 8.40
C ALA A 142 -7.94 16.56 9.11
N MET A 143 -8.31 15.27 9.09
CA MET A 143 -9.50 14.74 9.75
C MET A 143 -9.57 15.09 11.25
N VAL A 144 -8.42 15.21 11.92
CA VAL A 144 -8.35 15.46 13.37
C VAL A 144 -8.21 16.95 13.69
N ARG A 145 -7.62 17.75 12.79
CA ARG A 145 -7.19 19.13 13.04
C ARG A 145 -8.00 20.18 12.31
N VAL A 146 -8.64 19.85 11.21
CA VAL A 146 -9.45 20.80 10.44
C VAL A 146 -10.89 20.66 10.86
N PRO A 147 -11.51 21.72 11.43
CA PRO A 147 -12.94 21.70 11.75
C PRO A 147 -13.77 21.47 10.47
N PHE A 148 -14.79 20.67 10.59
CA PHE A 148 -15.82 20.51 9.56
C PHE A 148 -17.16 20.85 10.20
N LEU A 149 -17.92 21.65 9.52
CA LEU A 149 -19.26 22.11 9.96
C LEU A 149 -20.28 21.03 9.68
#